data_9c7aaf257f7f1c1df9fb8940d906f93c
#
_entry.id   9c7aaf257f7f1c1df9fb8940d906f93c
#
_cell.length_a   1.000
_cell.length_b   1.000
_cell.length_c   1.000
_cell.angle_alpha   90.00
_cell.angle_beta   90.00
_cell.angle_gamma   90.00
#
_symmetry.space_group_name_H-M   'P 1'
#
loop_
_entity.id
_entity.type
_entity.pdbx_description
1 polymer ?
#
loop_
_entity_poly.entity_id
_entity_poly.type
_entity_poly.pdbx_seq_one_letter_code
_entity_poly.pdbx_strand_id
1 'polypeptide(L)'
;MQVEHEDLSLQNNANNAQRISTLKSEINTILHHDELSWRQRSRSICLPVGDKNTKFIHQRASQRYRKNNISGVYDTDGGWHTLDEQIAQVVKQYFKELFTTANPMDMGSVLDVVERSVTLNMNNALLQRYTLDEVRWALFQMHPSKSPSPDGMSPFFFQKYWNIVESNVTEAILSVLNSGHMLRKMNYTPIVLIPKKNDLKQMSNYRPISLGNVVSRILYKVLANRLKTILPTIISEAQSAFVPN
;
A
#
# COMPACT_ATOMS: atom_id res chain seq x y z
N MET A 1 30.77 7.63 14.52
CA MET A 1 30.73 8.75 13.55
C MET A 1 30.51 10.12 14.22
N GLN A 2 29.43 10.39 14.97
CA GLN A 2 29.24 11.68 15.65
C GLN A 2 30.33 11.95 16.69
N VAL A 3 30.62 10.99 17.58
CA VAL A 3 31.71 11.07 18.55
C VAL A 3 33.08 11.27 17.88
N GLU A 4 33.37 10.48 16.84
CA GLU A 4 34.61 10.62 16.05
C GLU A 4 34.72 12.00 15.38
N HIS A 5 33.59 12.56 14.88
CA HIS A 5 33.56 13.92 14.33
C HIS A 5 33.85 14.98 15.38
N GLU A 6 33.31 14.83 16.60
CA GLU A 6 33.56 15.76 17.72
C GLU A 6 35.02 15.71 18.14
N ASP A 7 35.61 14.51 18.33
CA ASP A 7 37.01 14.32 18.70
C ASP A 7 37.96 14.88 17.68
N LEU A 8 37.72 14.64 16.38
CA LEU A 8 38.53 15.20 15.29
C LEU A 8 38.40 16.73 15.15
N SER A 9 37.23 17.28 15.49
CA SER A 9 36.98 18.72 15.45
C SER A 9 37.74 19.47 16.58
N LEU A 10 37.93 18.81 17.72
CA LEU A 10 38.69 19.35 18.86
C LEU A 10 40.22 19.37 18.58
N GLN A 11 40.72 18.49 17.74
CA GLN A 11 42.14 18.33 17.41
C GLN A 11 42.59 19.24 16.22
N ASN A 12 42.14 20.40 16.05
CA ASN A 12 42.32 21.44 15.03
C ASN A 12 43.60 21.28 14.13
N ASN A 13 43.74 20.15 13.47
CA ASN A 13 44.86 19.81 12.61
C ASN A 13 44.45 19.86 11.13
N ALA A 14 45.18 20.55 10.28
CA ALA A 14 44.88 20.69 8.85
C ALA A 14 44.70 19.34 8.12
N ASN A 15 45.36 18.27 8.61
CA ASN A 15 45.25 16.93 8.06
C ASN A 15 43.88 16.26 8.33
N ASN A 16 43.10 16.78 9.27
CA ASN A 16 41.81 16.21 9.64
C ASN A 16 40.64 16.85 8.87
N ALA A 17 40.85 17.96 8.18
CA ALA A 17 39.79 18.73 7.52
C ALA A 17 39.01 17.90 6.48
N GLN A 18 39.70 17.07 5.72
CA GLN A 18 39.08 16.21 4.72
C GLN A 18 38.24 15.09 5.37
N ARG A 19 38.76 14.48 6.44
CA ARG A 19 38.03 13.44 7.22
C ARG A 19 36.80 14.02 7.90
N ILE A 20 36.90 15.20 8.50
CA ILE A 20 35.79 15.94 9.09
C ILE A 20 34.72 16.26 8.05
N SER A 21 35.08 16.69 6.86
CA SER A 21 34.15 16.97 5.76
C SER A 21 33.42 15.72 5.31
N THR A 22 34.13 14.59 5.16
CA THR A 22 33.52 13.30 4.81
C THR A 22 32.54 12.84 5.87
N LEU A 23 32.93 12.85 7.15
CA LEU A 23 32.05 12.48 8.27
C LEU A 23 30.80 13.36 8.36
N LYS A 24 30.93 14.68 8.12
CA LYS A 24 29.77 15.59 8.05
C LYS A 24 28.80 15.19 6.95
N SER A 25 29.34 14.85 5.76
CA SER A 25 28.52 14.41 4.62
C SER A 25 27.78 13.12 4.94
N GLU A 26 28.47 12.14 5.52
CA GLU A 26 27.88 10.86 5.93
C GLU A 26 26.80 11.04 7.01
N ILE A 27 27.07 11.83 8.05
CA ILE A 27 26.10 12.17 9.09
C ILE A 27 24.86 12.84 8.51
N ASN A 28 25.05 13.85 7.62
CA ASN A 28 23.95 14.54 6.97
C ASN A 28 23.10 13.59 6.11
N THR A 29 23.73 12.63 5.44
CA THR A 29 23.03 11.62 4.65
C THR A 29 22.17 10.73 5.55
N ILE A 30 22.71 10.26 6.67
CA ILE A 30 21.97 9.42 7.64
C ILE A 30 20.81 10.20 8.25
N LEU A 31 21.02 11.44 8.68
CA LEU A 31 20.00 12.31 9.24
C LEU A 31 18.88 12.60 8.22
N HIS A 32 19.24 12.79 6.97
CA HIS A 32 18.26 12.98 5.89
C HIS A 32 17.41 11.72 5.66
N HIS A 33 18.01 10.53 5.66
CA HIS A 33 17.27 9.26 5.53
C HIS A 33 16.34 9.04 6.73
N ASP A 34 16.80 9.37 7.94
CA ASP A 34 15.98 9.25 9.14
C ASP A 34 14.80 10.23 9.11
N GLU A 35 15.01 11.48 8.71
CA GLU A 35 13.94 12.47 8.49
C GLU A 35 12.90 11.98 7.48
N LEU A 36 13.33 11.44 6.34
CA LEU A 36 12.43 10.89 5.32
C LEU A 36 11.59 9.73 5.89
N SER A 37 12.21 8.85 6.67
CA SER A 37 11.51 7.73 7.33
C SER A 37 10.44 8.23 8.31
N TRP A 38 10.76 9.21 9.15
CA TRP A 38 9.80 9.80 10.09
C TRP A 38 8.68 10.57 9.38
N ARG A 39 8.99 11.31 8.33
CA ARG A 39 7.98 11.97 7.46
C ARG A 39 6.99 10.95 6.90
N GLN A 40 7.49 9.86 6.35
CA GLN A 40 6.66 8.80 5.79
C GLN A 40 5.75 8.18 6.85
N ARG A 41 6.27 7.90 8.06
CA ARG A 41 5.49 7.36 9.19
C ARG A 41 4.44 8.33 9.71
N SER A 42 4.76 9.61 9.76
CA SER A 42 3.83 10.66 10.24
C SER A 42 2.70 10.94 9.23
N ARG A 43 2.91 10.66 7.93
CA ARG A 43 2.06 11.10 6.80
C ARG A 43 1.77 12.60 6.82
N SER A 44 2.68 13.41 7.31
CA SER A 44 2.54 14.85 7.36
C SER A 44 2.90 15.44 6.00
N ILE A 45 1.88 15.76 5.19
CA ILE A 45 2.05 16.34 3.85
C ILE A 45 2.24 17.87 3.94
N CYS A 46 1.86 18.46 5.06
CA CYS A 46 1.71 19.91 5.21
C CYS A 46 2.98 20.69 5.60
N LEU A 47 4.13 20.05 5.72
CA LEU A 47 5.36 20.76 6.03
C LEU A 47 6.11 21.07 4.73
N PRO A 48 6.49 22.35 4.48
CA PRO A 48 7.34 22.71 3.36
C PRO A 48 8.64 21.92 3.38
N VAL A 49 9.19 21.65 2.20
CA VAL A 49 10.52 21.03 2.07
C VAL A 49 11.52 21.95 2.74
N GLY A 50 12.20 21.45 3.79
CA GLY A 50 13.19 22.22 4.55
C GLY A 50 12.81 22.56 6.00
N ASP A 51 11.56 22.43 6.40
CA ASP A 51 11.18 22.58 7.80
C ASP A 51 11.50 21.29 8.57
N LYS A 52 12.60 21.32 9.33
CA LYS A 52 13.10 20.23 10.17
C LYS A 52 12.35 20.11 11.50
N ASN A 53 11.03 20.35 11.55
CA ASN A 53 10.27 20.20 12.79
C ASN A 53 10.12 18.72 13.18
N THR A 54 11.25 18.11 13.51
CA THR A 54 11.40 16.70 13.87
C THR A 54 10.52 16.34 15.07
N LYS A 55 10.37 17.22 16.06
CA LYS A 55 9.53 16.99 17.25
C LYS A 55 8.06 16.79 16.88
N PHE A 56 7.52 17.60 16.00
CA PHE A 56 6.13 17.48 15.52
C PHE A 56 5.92 16.17 14.75
N ILE A 57 6.86 15.84 13.86
CA ILE A 57 6.79 14.63 13.04
C ILE A 57 6.86 13.38 13.92
N HIS A 58 7.78 13.34 14.90
CA HIS A 58 7.93 12.26 15.87
C HIS A 58 6.69 12.09 16.75
N GLN A 59 6.15 13.19 17.27
CA GLN A 59 4.92 13.16 18.06
C GLN A 59 3.75 12.61 17.26
N ARG A 60 3.57 13.05 16.02
CA ARG A 60 2.50 12.60 15.16
C ARG A 60 2.64 11.12 14.77
N ALA A 61 3.83 10.66 14.48
CA ALA A 61 4.11 9.25 14.21
C ALA A 61 3.82 8.37 15.44
N SER A 62 4.29 8.78 16.61
CA SER A 62 4.05 8.09 17.89
C SER A 62 2.57 8.08 18.28
N GLN A 63 1.85 9.18 18.07
CA GLN A 63 0.41 9.26 18.30
C GLN A 63 -0.36 8.32 17.39
N ARG A 64 0.03 8.23 16.11
CA ARG A 64 -0.57 7.28 15.17
C ARG A 64 -0.28 5.83 15.56
N TYR A 65 0.94 5.52 15.96
CA TYR A 65 1.30 4.18 16.43
C TYR A 65 0.42 3.77 17.61
N ARG A 66 0.28 4.64 18.63
CA ARG A 66 -0.59 4.38 19.79
C ARG A 66 -2.05 4.21 19.39
N LYS A 67 -2.56 5.07 18.48
CA LYS A 67 -3.94 5.01 18.01
C LYS A 67 -4.23 3.73 17.22
N ASN A 68 -3.26 3.21 16.49
CA ASN A 68 -3.42 2.02 15.65
C ASN A 68 -3.12 0.71 16.40
N ASN A 69 -2.60 0.80 17.64
CA ASN A 69 -2.35 -0.37 18.45
C ASN A 69 -3.67 -1.00 18.91
N ILE A 70 -3.78 -2.31 18.75
CA ILE A 70 -4.95 -3.10 19.20
C ILE A 70 -4.65 -3.60 20.59
N SER A 71 -5.24 -2.98 21.61
CA SER A 71 -5.08 -3.37 23.01
C SER A 71 -5.91 -4.59 23.42
N GLY A 72 -6.93 -4.89 22.63
CA GLY A 72 -7.80 -6.03 22.82
C GLY A 72 -8.98 -6.01 21.86
N VAL A 73 -9.70 -7.13 21.76
CA VAL A 73 -10.85 -7.30 20.87
C VAL A 73 -11.86 -8.29 21.49
N TYR A 74 -13.13 -8.04 21.27
CA TYR A 74 -14.17 -9.02 21.58
C TYR A 74 -14.31 -10.04 20.45
N ASP A 75 -14.46 -11.30 20.82
CA ASP A 75 -14.90 -12.35 19.89
C ASP A 75 -16.43 -12.28 19.65
N THR A 76 -16.94 -13.23 18.88
CA THR A 76 -18.39 -13.37 18.57
C THR A 76 -19.21 -13.71 19.79
N ASP A 77 -18.62 -14.36 20.79
CA ASP A 77 -19.29 -14.84 22.01
C ASP A 77 -19.23 -13.80 23.14
N GLY A 78 -18.61 -12.63 22.90
CA GLY A 78 -18.46 -11.55 23.85
C GLY A 78 -17.27 -11.69 24.79
N GLY A 79 -16.35 -12.63 24.53
CA GLY A 79 -15.10 -12.81 25.26
C GLY A 79 -14.09 -11.72 24.91
N TRP A 80 -13.46 -11.10 25.92
CA TRP A 80 -12.42 -10.08 25.74
C TRP A 80 -11.02 -10.69 25.69
N HIS A 81 -10.31 -10.48 24.59
CA HIS A 81 -8.97 -11.03 24.33
C HIS A 81 -7.94 -9.91 24.26
N THR A 82 -6.83 -10.05 25.00
CA THR A 82 -5.73 -9.07 25.08
C THR A 82 -4.38 -9.63 24.65
N LEU A 83 -4.23 -10.96 24.62
CA LEU A 83 -2.99 -11.58 24.17
C LEU A 83 -2.92 -11.58 22.65
N ASP A 84 -1.76 -11.24 22.10
CA ASP A 84 -1.56 -11.11 20.64
C ASP A 84 -1.99 -12.37 19.87
N GLU A 85 -1.72 -13.56 20.40
CA GLU A 85 -2.12 -14.83 19.78
C GLU A 85 -3.63 -15.00 19.73
N GLN A 86 -4.33 -14.65 20.81
CA GLN A 86 -5.80 -14.72 20.89
C GLN A 86 -6.44 -13.67 19.97
N ILE A 87 -5.91 -12.43 19.98
CA ILE A 87 -6.34 -11.38 19.06
C ILE A 87 -6.17 -11.85 17.62
N ALA A 88 -5.03 -12.44 17.28
CA ALA A 88 -4.77 -12.96 15.93
C ALA A 88 -5.77 -14.07 15.52
N GLN A 89 -6.18 -14.93 16.45
CA GLN A 89 -7.19 -15.96 16.18
C GLN A 89 -8.57 -15.35 15.93
N VAL A 90 -9.00 -14.39 16.76
CA VAL A 90 -10.29 -13.68 16.58
C VAL A 90 -10.30 -12.95 15.23
N VAL A 91 -9.22 -12.24 14.89
CA VAL A 91 -9.07 -11.55 13.60
C VAL A 91 -9.16 -12.53 12.43
N LYS A 92 -8.41 -13.63 12.50
CA LYS A 92 -8.40 -14.66 11.45
C LYS A 92 -9.79 -15.28 11.24
N GLN A 93 -10.47 -15.60 12.32
CA GLN A 93 -11.81 -16.21 12.26
C GLN A 93 -12.81 -15.23 11.66
N TYR A 94 -12.84 -13.98 12.13
CA TYR A 94 -13.72 -12.93 11.63
C TYR A 94 -13.58 -12.72 10.11
N PHE A 95 -12.35 -12.58 9.62
CA PHE A 95 -12.14 -12.37 8.18
C PHE A 95 -12.35 -13.63 7.35
N LYS A 96 -12.10 -14.81 7.91
CA LYS A 96 -12.43 -16.06 7.24
C LYS A 96 -13.94 -16.18 7.01
N GLU A 97 -14.74 -15.85 8.00
CA GLU A 97 -16.20 -15.85 7.88
C GLU A 97 -16.68 -14.78 6.91
N LEU A 98 -16.16 -13.54 7.05
CA LEU A 98 -16.55 -12.41 6.20
C LEU A 98 -16.23 -12.64 4.71
N PHE A 99 -15.13 -13.32 4.39
CA PHE A 99 -14.70 -13.57 3.01
C PHE A 99 -15.08 -14.96 2.48
N THR A 100 -15.78 -15.76 3.28
CA THR A 100 -16.34 -17.03 2.83
C THR A 100 -17.77 -16.80 2.32
N THR A 101 -18.02 -17.22 1.08
CA THR A 101 -19.37 -17.12 0.49
C THR A 101 -20.37 -18.00 1.24
N ALA A 102 -21.56 -17.46 1.48
CA ALA A 102 -22.69 -18.24 2.02
C ALA A 102 -23.31 -19.18 0.96
N ASN A 103 -22.81 -19.18 -0.28
CA ASN A 103 -23.37 -19.92 -1.42
C ASN A 103 -24.90 -19.73 -1.50
N PRO A 104 -25.38 -18.49 -1.72
CA PRO A 104 -26.82 -18.24 -1.76
C PRO A 104 -27.47 -19.08 -2.85
N MET A 105 -28.55 -19.78 -2.47
CA MET A 105 -29.39 -20.53 -3.39
C MET A 105 -30.36 -19.55 -4.06
N ASP A 106 -30.75 -19.86 -5.31
CA ASP A 106 -31.74 -19.06 -6.07
C ASP A 106 -31.31 -17.63 -6.41
N MET A 107 -30.11 -17.49 -6.93
CA MET A 107 -29.65 -16.21 -7.50
C MET A 107 -30.38 -15.85 -8.81
N GLY A 108 -31.08 -16.81 -9.44
CA GLY A 108 -31.77 -16.61 -10.72
C GLY A 108 -32.76 -15.48 -10.66
N SER A 109 -33.63 -15.46 -9.66
CA SER A 109 -34.68 -14.45 -9.48
C SER A 109 -34.13 -13.03 -9.33
N VAL A 110 -32.93 -12.88 -8.74
CA VAL A 110 -32.27 -11.57 -8.61
C VAL A 110 -31.56 -11.18 -9.91
N LEU A 111 -30.94 -12.14 -10.59
CA LEU A 111 -30.21 -11.89 -11.83
C LEU A 111 -31.13 -11.61 -13.01
N ASP A 112 -32.34 -12.17 -13.02
CA ASP A 112 -33.34 -11.94 -14.08
C ASP A 112 -33.85 -10.49 -14.13
N VAL A 113 -33.72 -9.76 -13.02
CA VAL A 113 -34.08 -8.31 -12.94
C VAL A 113 -32.94 -7.40 -13.40
N VAL A 114 -31.71 -7.93 -13.51
CA VAL A 114 -30.54 -7.15 -13.89
C VAL A 114 -30.38 -7.16 -15.42
N GLU A 115 -30.57 -6.01 -16.05
CA GLU A 115 -30.35 -5.85 -17.48
C GLU A 115 -28.88 -6.00 -17.85
N ARG A 116 -28.62 -6.63 -18.99
CA ARG A 116 -27.25 -6.78 -19.53
C ARG A 116 -26.75 -5.46 -20.07
N SER A 117 -25.93 -4.76 -19.28
CA SER A 117 -25.32 -3.47 -19.68
C SER A 117 -24.01 -3.63 -20.44
N VAL A 118 -23.31 -4.78 -20.29
CA VAL A 118 -22.04 -5.04 -20.98
C VAL A 118 -22.31 -5.58 -22.38
N THR A 119 -21.95 -4.80 -23.40
CA THR A 119 -22.08 -5.19 -24.83
C THR A 119 -20.94 -6.15 -25.25
N LEU A 120 -21.15 -6.85 -26.37
CA LEU A 120 -20.11 -7.71 -26.95
C LEU A 120 -18.84 -6.92 -27.30
N ASN A 121 -18.99 -5.71 -27.83
CA ASN A 121 -17.86 -4.84 -28.16
C ASN A 121 -17.06 -4.42 -26.92
N MET A 122 -17.73 -4.07 -25.81
CA MET A 122 -17.07 -3.78 -24.53
C MET A 122 -16.29 -4.99 -24.03
N ASN A 123 -16.92 -6.16 -24.08
CA ASN A 123 -16.28 -7.40 -23.64
C ASN A 123 -15.04 -7.73 -24.51
N ASN A 124 -15.15 -7.62 -25.82
CA ASN A 124 -14.02 -7.81 -26.72
C ASN A 124 -12.89 -6.82 -26.47
N ALA A 125 -13.21 -5.54 -26.17
CA ALA A 125 -12.20 -4.56 -25.83
C ALA A 125 -11.47 -4.90 -24.51
N LEU A 126 -12.19 -5.37 -23.48
CA LEU A 126 -11.59 -5.79 -22.21
C LEU A 126 -10.70 -7.03 -22.36
N LEU A 127 -11.05 -7.95 -23.26
CA LEU A 127 -10.36 -9.22 -23.50
C LEU A 127 -9.16 -9.10 -24.46
N GLN A 128 -8.90 -7.92 -25.03
CA GLN A 128 -7.72 -7.72 -25.87
C GLN A 128 -6.44 -8.08 -25.11
N ARG A 129 -5.42 -8.54 -25.85
CA ARG A 129 -4.12 -8.88 -25.28
C ARG A 129 -3.52 -7.67 -24.57
N TYR A 130 -2.98 -7.88 -23.38
CA TYR A 130 -2.32 -6.84 -22.61
C TYR A 130 -0.95 -6.49 -23.16
N THR A 131 -0.57 -5.21 -23.06
CA THR A 131 0.64 -4.66 -23.66
C THR A 131 1.62 -4.12 -22.61
N LEU A 132 2.88 -3.95 -23.00
CA LEU A 132 3.92 -3.32 -22.19
C LEU A 132 3.54 -1.89 -21.80
N ASP A 133 2.95 -1.13 -22.73
CA ASP A 133 2.58 0.26 -22.49
C ASP A 133 1.52 0.39 -21.38
N GLU A 134 0.56 -0.54 -21.30
CA GLU A 134 -0.42 -0.56 -20.22
C GLU A 134 0.24 -0.81 -18.87
N VAL A 135 1.23 -1.70 -18.80
CA VAL A 135 1.98 -1.99 -17.58
C VAL A 135 2.78 -0.76 -17.15
N ARG A 136 3.51 -0.14 -18.06
CA ARG A 136 4.27 1.09 -17.84
C ARG A 136 3.37 2.22 -17.36
N TRP A 137 2.28 2.46 -18.08
CA TRP A 137 1.32 3.50 -17.72
C TRP A 137 0.71 3.29 -16.33
N ALA A 138 0.34 2.06 -16.00
CA ALA A 138 -0.18 1.72 -14.69
C ALA A 138 0.82 2.02 -13.56
N LEU A 139 2.12 1.71 -13.75
CA LEU A 139 3.16 2.05 -12.78
C LEU A 139 3.31 3.55 -12.58
N PHE A 140 3.40 4.32 -13.69
CA PHE A 140 3.64 5.77 -13.60
C PHE A 140 2.42 6.58 -13.12
N GLN A 141 1.23 6.01 -13.13
CA GLN A 141 0.05 6.57 -12.45
C GLN A 141 0.09 6.37 -10.93
N MET A 142 0.94 5.50 -10.40
CA MET A 142 1.03 5.27 -8.96
C MET A 142 1.80 6.41 -8.31
N HIS A 143 1.27 6.93 -7.19
CA HIS A 143 1.99 7.94 -6.42
C HIS A 143 3.28 7.33 -5.82
N PRO A 144 4.47 7.94 -6.04
CA PRO A 144 5.76 7.36 -5.65
C PRO A 144 5.89 7.12 -4.14
N SER A 145 5.31 7.99 -3.30
CA SER A 145 5.39 7.90 -1.83
C SER A 145 4.32 7.01 -1.20
N LYS A 146 3.59 6.18 -1.97
CA LYS A 146 2.71 5.17 -1.36
C LYS A 146 3.51 4.20 -0.50
N SER A 147 2.84 3.68 0.54
CA SER A 147 3.45 2.73 1.49
C SER A 147 4.23 1.64 0.75
N PRO A 148 5.46 1.35 1.16
CA PRO A 148 6.23 0.26 0.60
C PRO A 148 5.51 -1.06 0.85
N SER A 149 5.84 -2.03 0.03
CA SER A 149 5.41 -3.41 0.19
C SER A 149 6.15 -4.08 1.36
N PRO A 150 5.76 -5.31 1.77
CA PRO A 150 6.52 -6.07 2.78
C PRO A 150 7.98 -6.31 2.42
N ASP A 151 8.32 -6.26 1.12
CA ASP A 151 9.69 -6.31 0.59
C ASP A 151 10.48 -5.00 0.74
N GLY A 152 9.86 -3.95 1.30
CA GLY A 152 10.45 -2.62 1.45
C GLY A 152 10.45 -1.77 0.17
N MET A 153 10.05 -2.32 -0.97
CA MET A 153 10.05 -1.61 -2.24
C MET A 153 8.79 -0.75 -2.42
N SER A 154 8.98 0.51 -2.82
CA SER A 154 7.90 1.45 -3.12
C SER A 154 7.72 1.62 -4.63
N PRO A 155 6.61 2.20 -5.11
CA PRO A 155 6.46 2.55 -6.52
C PRO A 155 7.58 3.44 -7.03
N PHE A 156 8.14 4.31 -6.18
CA PHE A 156 9.28 5.18 -6.51
C PHE A 156 10.50 4.37 -6.98
N PHE A 157 10.81 3.25 -6.33
CA PHE A 157 11.91 2.38 -6.74
C PHE A 157 11.71 1.90 -8.18
N PHE A 158 10.54 1.35 -8.50
CA PHE A 158 10.22 0.83 -9.83
C PHE A 158 10.19 1.94 -10.88
N GLN A 159 9.66 3.12 -10.55
CA GLN A 159 9.65 4.26 -11.46
C GLN A 159 11.06 4.79 -11.75
N LYS A 160 11.91 4.90 -10.71
CA LYS A 160 13.29 5.41 -10.83
C LYS A 160 14.20 4.48 -11.61
N TYR A 161 14.04 3.18 -11.41
CA TYR A 161 14.89 2.15 -12.02
C TYR A 161 14.17 1.38 -13.13
N TRP A 162 13.13 1.99 -13.74
CA TRP A 162 12.31 1.33 -14.75
C TRP A 162 13.13 0.75 -15.89
N ASN A 163 14.12 1.47 -16.39
CA ASN A 163 15.03 1.02 -17.44
C ASN A 163 15.79 -0.28 -17.11
N ILE A 164 15.92 -0.62 -15.83
CA ILE A 164 16.61 -1.84 -15.38
C ILE A 164 15.59 -2.98 -15.15
N VAL A 165 14.43 -2.66 -14.56
CA VAL A 165 13.46 -3.66 -14.11
C VAL A 165 12.33 -3.92 -15.12
N GLU A 166 12.22 -3.12 -16.18
CA GLU A 166 11.12 -3.14 -17.15
C GLU A 166 10.85 -4.55 -17.70
N SER A 167 11.88 -5.21 -18.22
CA SER A 167 11.73 -6.54 -18.85
C SER A 167 11.13 -7.54 -17.89
N ASN A 168 11.73 -7.68 -16.69
CA ASN A 168 11.31 -8.68 -15.70
C ASN A 168 9.91 -8.38 -15.14
N VAL A 169 9.62 -7.11 -14.85
CA VAL A 169 8.31 -6.70 -14.31
C VAL A 169 7.21 -6.88 -15.34
N THR A 170 7.48 -6.46 -16.58
CA THR A 170 6.50 -6.56 -17.67
C THR A 170 6.22 -8.00 -18.01
N GLU A 171 7.24 -8.83 -18.17
CA GLU A 171 7.09 -10.25 -18.46
C GLU A 171 6.27 -10.95 -17.37
N ALA A 172 6.58 -10.72 -16.09
CA ALA A 172 5.85 -11.29 -14.97
C ALA A 172 4.37 -10.89 -14.99
N ILE A 173 4.06 -9.60 -15.22
CA ILE A 173 2.69 -9.09 -15.24
C ILE A 173 1.93 -9.59 -16.46
N LEU A 174 2.52 -9.51 -17.67
CA LEU A 174 1.88 -9.97 -18.89
C LEU A 174 1.66 -11.48 -18.89
N SER A 175 2.58 -12.25 -18.30
CA SER A 175 2.38 -13.70 -18.10
C SER A 175 1.11 -13.97 -17.30
N VAL A 176 0.91 -13.27 -16.17
CA VAL A 176 -0.31 -13.43 -15.36
C VAL A 176 -1.55 -12.96 -16.10
N LEU A 177 -1.52 -11.78 -16.72
CA LEU A 177 -2.69 -11.18 -17.37
C LEU A 177 -3.15 -11.98 -18.59
N ASN A 178 -2.23 -12.54 -19.36
CA ASN A 178 -2.56 -13.27 -20.58
C ASN A 178 -2.79 -14.77 -20.35
N SER A 179 -2.27 -15.37 -19.26
CA SER A 179 -2.49 -16.78 -18.93
C SER A 179 -3.58 -17.04 -17.90
N GLY A 180 -3.95 -16.00 -17.13
CA GLY A 180 -4.85 -16.13 -15.99
C GLY A 180 -4.24 -16.79 -14.75
N HIS A 181 -2.96 -17.19 -14.79
CA HIS A 181 -2.28 -17.89 -13.71
C HIS A 181 -1.40 -16.95 -12.88
N MET A 182 -1.80 -16.69 -11.63
CA MET A 182 -1.06 -15.86 -10.70
C MET A 182 -0.24 -16.70 -9.72
N LEU A 183 1.06 -16.43 -9.64
CA LEU A 183 1.92 -17.08 -8.65
C LEU A 183 1.47 -16.75 -7.23
N ARG A 184 1.45 -17.76 -6.35
CA ARG A 184 1.00 -17.62 -4.95
C ARG A 184 1.79 -16.54 -4.20
N LYS A 185 3.10 -16.40 -4.45
CA LYS A 185 3.94 -15.35 -3.85
C LYS A 185 3.57 -13.94 -4.32
N MET A 186 3.12 -13.78 -5.56
CA MET A 186 2.65 -12.48 -6.07
C MET A 186 1.32 -12.08 -5.43
N ASN A 187 0.45 -13.05 -5.13
CA ASN A 187 -0.84 -12.81 -4.49
C ASN A 187 -0.74 -12.68 -2.95
N TYR A 188 0.41 -13.02 -2.36
CA TYR A 188 0.58 -12.87 -0.92
C TYR A 188 0.44 -11.41 -0.50
N THR A 189 -0.53 -11.14 0.35
CA THR A 189 -0.89 -9.79 0.76
C THR A 189 -1.17 -9.76 2.26
N PRO A 190 -0.29 -9.17 3.08
CA PRO A 190 -0.59 -8.89 4.47
C PRO A 190 -1.77 -7.94 4.60
N ILE A 191 -2.65 -8.25 5.55
CA ILE A 191 -3.77 -7.39 5.90
C ILE A 191 -3.42 -6.65 7.19
N VAL A 192 -3.49 -5.32 7.15
CA VAL A 192 -3.30 -4.45 8.30
C VAL A 192 -4.64 -3.86 8.70
N LEU A 193 -4.92 -3.86 10.00
CA LEU A 193 -6.17 -3.33 10.55
C LEU A 193 -5.98 -1.85 10.90
N ILE A 194 -6.85 -1.00 10.36
CA ILE A 194 -6.86 0.43 10.65
C ILE A 194 -8.16 0.79 11.38
N PRO A 195 -8.07 1.48 12.53
CA PRO A 195 -9.24 1.92 13.28
C PRO A 195 -10.15 2.84 12.47
N LYS A 196 -11.47 2.61 12.51
CA LYS A 196 -12.48 3.54 11.97
C LYS A 196 -12.80 4.68 12.94
N LYS A 197 -12.71 4.41 14.25
CA LYS A 197 -13.04 5.34 15.36
C LYS A 197 -12.09 5.13 16.54
N ASN A 198 -12.26 5.88 17.61
CA ASN A 198 -11.32 5.86 18.75
C ASN A 198 -11.60 4.75 19.78
N ASP A 199 -12.81 4.21 19.87
CA ASP A 199 -13.17 3.11 20.78
C ASP A 199 -13.31 1.81 19.98
N LEU A 200 -12.33 0.93 20.14
CA LEU A 200 -12.08 -0.22 19.25
C LEU A 200 -12.17 -1.52 20.04
N LYS A 201 -13.37 -1.99 20.23
CA LYS A 201 -13.61 -3.26 20.94
C LYS A 201 -14.08 -4.40 20.03
N GLN A 202 -14.64 -4.06 18.86
CA GLN A 202 -15.21 -5.03 17.92
C GLN A 202 -14.45 -5.01 16.58
N MET A 203 -14.36 -6.17 15.94
CA MET A 203 -13.70 -6.30 14.63
C MET A 203 -14.35 -5.46 13.52
N SER A 204 -15.66 -5.23 13.57
CA SER A 204 -16.38 -4.34 12.65
C SER A 204 -15.90 -2.87 12.71
N ASN A 205 -15.22 -2.46 13.79
CA ASN A 205 -14.66 -1.13 13.97
C ASN A 205 -13.30 -0.91 13.27
N TYR A 206 -12.76 -1.95 12.65
CA TYR A 206 -11.52 -1.88 11.89
C TYR A 206 -11.78 -1.92 10.38
N ARG A 207 -10.88 -1.28 9.62
CA ARG A 207 -10.80 -1.42 8.16
C ARG A 207 -9.64 -2.34 7.82
N PRO A 208 -9.86 -3.45 7.12
CA PRO A 208 -8.77 -4.23 6.57
C PRO A 208 -8.14 -3.46 5.40
N ILE A 209 -6.84 -3.26 5.46
CA ILE A 209 -6.05 -2.67 4.38
C ILE A 209 -5.06 -3.69 3.88
N SER A 210 -5.18 -4.04 2.61
CA SER A 210 -4.28 -4.96 1.93
C SER A 210 -2.98 -4.26 1.52
N LEU A 211 -1.84 -4.83 1.93
CA LEU A 211 -0.51 -4.34 1.60
C LEU A 211 0.15 -5.25 0.55
N GLY A 212 -0.46 -5.34 -0.63
CA GLY A 212 0.11 -6.08 -1.74
C GLY A 212 1.44 -5.50 -2.22
N ASN A 213 2.30 -6.34 -2.81
CA ASN A 213 3.54 -5.88 -3.43
C ASN A 213 3.28 -4.96 -4.63
N VAL A 214 4.30 -4.20 -5.05
CA VAL A 214 4.13 -3.21 -6.14
C VAL A 214 3.76 -3.91 -7.45
N VAL A 215 4.33 -5.07 -7.75
CA VAL A 215 4.05 -5.82 -8.98
C VAL A 215 2.57 -6.22 -9.04
N SER A 216 2.01 -6.75 -7.95
CA SER A 216 0.57 -7.05 -7.87
C SER A 216 -0.28 -5.78 -8.03
N ARG A 217 0.14 -4.68 -7.41
CA ARG A 217 -0.59 -3.39 -7.54
C ARG A 217 -0.58 -2.85 -8.96
N ILE A 218 0.52 -3.02 -9.72
CA ILE A 218 0.57 -2.67 -11.14
C ILE A 218 -0.42 -3.53 -11.91
N LEU A 219 -0.41 -4.85 -11.69
CA LEU A 219 -1.35 -5.78 -12.32
C LEU A 219 -2.80 -5.36 -12.09
N TYR A 220 -3.20 -5.14 -10.85
CA TYR A 220 -4.57 -4.67 -10.53
C TYR A 220 -4.87 -3.29 -11.11
N LYS A 221 -3.87 -2.42 -11.23
CA LYS A 221 -4.04 -1.10 -11.84
C LYS A 221 -4.26 -1.18 -13.35
N VAL A 222 -3.60 -2.11 -14.04
CA VAL A 222 -3.85 -2.39 -15.48
C VAL A 222 -5.29 -2.84 -15.68
N LEU A 223 -5.76 -3.81 -14.89
CA LEU A 223 -7.15 -4.27 -14.94
C LEU A 223 -8.13 -3.14 -14.65
N ALA A 224 -7.88 -2.35 -13.60
CA ALA A 224 -8.71 -1.23 -13.24
C ALA A 224 -8.75 -0.14 -14.32
N ASN A 225 -7.64 0.11 -15.01
CA ASN A 225 -7.58 1.08 -16.10
C ASN A 225 -8.46 0.67 -17.29
N ARG A 226 -8.43 -0.62 -17.67
CA ARG A 226 -9.36 -1.12 -18.70
C ARG A 226 -10.81 -1.06 -18.25
N LEU A 227 -11.11 -1.51 -17.03
CA LEU A 227 -12.47 -1.49 -16.50
C LEU A 227 -13.05 -0.07 -16.45
N LYS A 228 -12.23 0.93 -16.13
CA LYS A 228 -12.64 2.34 -16.08
C LYS A 228 -13.21 2.85 -17.39
N THR A 229 -12.85 2.28 -18.52
CA THR A 229 -13.36 2.71 -19.83
C THR A 229 -14.84 2.42 -20.02
N ILE A 230 -15.36 1.40 -19.33
CA ILE A 230 -16.76 0.96 -19.46
C ILE A 230 -17.60 1.26 -18.21
N LEU A 231 -16.98 1.57 -17.07
CA LEU A 231 -17.69 1.82 -15.80
C LEU A 231 -18.79 2.89 -15.93
N PRO A 232 -18.58 4.04 -16.61
CA PRO A 232 -19.61 5.07 -16.74
C PRO A 232 -20.89 4.61 -17.44
N THR A 233 -20.78 3.55 -18.26
CA THR A 233 -21.93 3.03 -19.03
C THR A 233 -22.66 1.89 -18.36
N ILE A 234 -22.02 1.21 -17.40
CA ILE A 234 -22.57 0.02 -16.73
C ILE A 234 -22.96 0.26 -15.28
N ILE A 235 -22.57 1.40 -14.70
CA ILE A 235 -22.87 1.77 -13.33
C ILE A 235 -23.83 2.95 -13.31
N SER A 236 -24.82 2.87 -12.43
CA SER A 236 -25.80 3.94 -12.23
C SER A 236 -25.13 5.23 -11.74
N GLU A 237 -25.61 6.39 -12.19
CA GLU A 237 -25.18 7.73 -11.75
C GLU A 237 -25.30 7.95 -10.24
N ALA A 238 -26.18 7.20 -9.57
CA ALA A 238 -26.29 7.22 -8.11
C ALA A 238 -25.07 6.66 -7.39
N GLN A 239 -24.21 5.90 -8.09
CA GLN A 239 -22.99 5.33 -7.55
C GLN A 239 -21.82 6.30 -7.77
N SER A 240 -21.47 7.07 -6.75
CA SER A 240 -20.38 8.06 -6.81
C SER A 240 -18.99 7.51 -6.45
N ALA A 241 -18.92 6.36 -5.74
CA ALA A 241 -17.65 5.82 -5.29
C ALA A 241 -16.93 5.06 -6.41
N PHE A 242 -15.66 5.43 -6.66
CA PHE A 242 -14.73 4.78 -7.62
C PHE A 242 -15.09 4.92 -9.11
N VAL A 243 -16.15 5.62 -9.46
CA VAL A 243 -16.50 5.94 -10.85
C VAL A 243 -15.91 7.31 -11.18
N PRO A 244 -15.15 7.47 -12.27
CA PRO A 244 -14.70 8.78 -12.73
C PRO A 244 -15.90 9.62 -13.16
N ASN A 245 -15.99 10.84 -12.67
CA ASN A 245 -16.89 11.87 -13.21
C ASN A 245 -16.34 12.38 -14.53
#